data_f984c639bda2df95622b74291e5e327f
#
_entry.id   f984c639bda2df95622b74291e5e327f
#
_cell.length_a   1.000
_cell.length_b   1.000
_cell.length_c   1.000
_cell.angle_alpha   90.00
_cell.angle_beta   90.00
_cell.angle_gamma   90.00
#
_symmetry.space_group_name_H-M   'P 1'
#
loop_
_entity.id
_entity.type
_entity.pdbx_description
1 polymer ?
#
loop_
_entity_poly.entity_id
_entity_poly.type
_entity_poly.pdbx_seq_one_letter_code
_entity_poly.pdbx_strand_id
1 'polypeptide(L)'
;MIKTFLTFSFLVIFVFLSCTDKKATTPETINADSLSLDTEASNEGIEEYRIMDSKTLDRINALIKKEQLNTPQAILNIYAPKDTENENEDYSYEVTRMKSDENTSLLLLIEDNIEDDSLKARKILMRIENKDNQLRVVQIKESYQCWEWRGHQDWSSVLCH
;
A
#
# COMPACT_ATOMS: atom_id res chain seq x y z
N MET A 1 -6.46 8.07 54.13
CA MET A 1 -5.57 9.24 54.00
C MET A 1 -5.91 9.91 52.67
N ILE A 2 -6.52 11.06 52.82
CA ILE A 2 -7.00 11.92 51.75
C ILE A 2 -5.81 12.74 51.26
N LYS A 3 -5.58 12.80 49.95
CA LYS A 3 -4.82 13.89 49.33
C LYS A 3 -5.51 14.36 48.06
N THR A 4 -6.13 15.46 48.25
CA THR A 4 -6.70 16.46 47.36
C THR A 4 -5.62 17.21 46.55
N PHE A 5 -6.12 17.81 45.43
CA PHE A 5 -5.63 19.02 44.70
C PHE A 5 -4.66 18.74 43.54
N LEU A 6 -4.78 19.35 42.39
CA LEU A 6 -5.06 20.77 42.10
C LEU A 6 -5.53 20.94 40.66
N THR A 7 -6.62 21.61 40.47
CA THR A 7 -7.13 22.16 39.20
C THR A 7 -6.22 23.32 38.76
N PHE A 8 -5.74 23.30 37.51
CA PHE A 8 -5.17 24.47 36.85
C PHE A 8 -5.91 24.72 35.54
N SER A 9 -6.85 25.69 35.67
CA SER A 9 -7.57 26.29 34.55
C SER A 9 -6.66 27.32 33.88
N PHE A 10 -6.34 27.12 32.61
CA PHE A 10 -5.68 28.16 31.81
C PHE A 10 -6.61 28.50 30.63
N LEU A 11 -7.36 29.56 30.83
CA LEU A 11 -8.23 30.20 29.84
C LEU A 11 -7.36 31.10 28.96
N VAL A 12 -7.07 30.74 27.73
CA VAL A 12 -6.43 31.65 26.76
C VAL A 12 -7.49 32.06 25.73
N ILE A 13 -7.90 33.32 25.88
CA ILE A 13 -8.79 33.99 24.91
C ILE A 13 -7.92 34.55 23.80
N PHE A 14 -8.08 34.03 22.55
CA PHE A 14 -7.56 34.65 21.35
C PHE A 14 -8.69 35.35 20.61
N VAL A 15 -8.64 36.66 20.68
CA VAL A 15 -9.46 37.56 19.86
C VAL A 15 -8.74 37.78 18.55
N PHE A 16 -9.32 37.33 17.44
CA PHE A 16 -8.88 37.77 16.10
C PHE A 16 -9.88 38.74 15.50
N LEU A 17 -9.36 39.92 15.27
CA LEU A 17 -10.07 41.00 14.56
C LEU A 17 -10.29 40.62 13.10
N SER A 18 -11.51 40.88 12.70
CA SER A 18 -12.04 40.93 11.35
C SER A 18 -11.39 42.04 10.52
N CYS A 19 -11.07 41.76 9.28
CA CYS A 19 -11.02 42.77 8.20
C CYS A 19 -11.84 42.27 7.03
N THR A 20 -12.94 42.99 6.81
CA THR A 20 -13.78 42.93 5.63
C THR A 20 -13.18 43.87 4.56
N ASP A 21 -13.05 43.41 3.32
CA ASP A 21 -13.13 44.28 2.16
C ASP A 21 -13.94 43.61 1.06
N LYS A 22 -15.07 44.26 0.76
CA LYS A 22 -15.94 43.99 -0.37
C LYS A 22 -15.38 44.64 -1.62
N LYS A 23 -15.24 43.90 -2.72
CA LYS A 23 -15.36 44.49 -4.05
C LYS A 23 -16.07 43.54 -4.98
N ALA A 24 -17.24 43.96 -5.39
CA ALA A 24 -18.06 43.33 -6.42
C ALA A 24 -17.48 43.67 -7.80
N THR A 25 -17.45 42.70 -8.72
CA THR A 25 -17.45 42.94 -10.15
C THR A 25 -17.92 41.69 -10.91
N THR A 26 -18.92 41.84 -11.67
CA THR A 26 -19.67 41.23 -12.76
C THR A 26 -19.09 39.99 -13.45
N PRO A 27 -19.95 39.05 -13.93
CA PRO A 27 -19.55 37.79 -14.53
C PRO A 27 -19.07 37.93 -15.97
N GLU A 28 -17.86 37.47 -16.23
CA GLU A 28 -17.37 37.24 -17.60
C GLU A 28 -17.35 35.73 -17.88
N THR A 29 -17.98 35.38 -18.97
CA THR A 29 -17.98 34.09 -19.64
C THR A 29 -16.56 33.67 -19.96
N ILE A 30 -16.06 32.59 -19.36
CA ILE A 30 -14.77 32.04 -19.74
C ILE A 30 -14.99 30.72 -20.46
N ASN A 31 -14.55 30.71 -21.71
CA ASN A 31 -14.39 29.59 -22.60
C ASN A 31 -13.56 28.50 -21.93
N ALA A 32 -14.02 27.25 -22.12
CA ALA A 32 -13.24 26.06 -21.86
C ALA A 32 -12.02 26.07 -22.80
N ASP A 33 -10.86 26.45 -22.27
CA ASP A 33 -9.60 26.21 -22.94
C ASP A 33 -8.68 25.40 -22.01
N SER A 34 -8.17 24.34 -22.59
CA SER A 34 -7.32 23.30 -22.07
C SER A 34 -6.27 23.79 -21.07
N LEU A 35 -6.40 23.44 -19.81
CA LEU A 35 -5.28 23.44 -18.88
C LEU A 35 -4.47 22.17 -19.12
N SER A 36 -3.51 22.27 -20.01
CA SER A 36 -2.41 21.30 -20.09
C SER A 36 -1.58 21.45 -18.81
N LEU A 37 -1.83 20.55 -17.87
CA LEU A 37 -0.93 20.34 -16.75
C LEU A 37 0.30 19.61 -17.30
N ASP A 38 1.30 20.38 -17.71
CA ASP A 38 2.63 19.86 -17.97
C ASP A 38 3.22 19.40 -16.62
N THR A 39 2.78 18.22 -16.19
CA THR A 39 3.50 17.46 -15.22
C THR A 39 4.71 16.90 -15.95
N GLU A 40 5.86 17.51 -15.76
CA GLU A 40 7.14 16.85 -16.01
C GLU A 40 7.19 15.63 -15.09
N ALA A 41 6.60 14.52 -15.56
CA ALA A 41 6.81 13.21 -14.99
C ALA A 41 8.28 12.88 -15.25
N SER A 42 9.09 12.99 -14.20
CA SER A 42 10.34 12.24 -14.12
C SER A 42 10.01 10.81 -14.54
N ASN A 43 10.62 10.36 -15.60
CA ASN A 43 10.45 9.04 -16.19
C ASN A 43 11.19 7.99 -15.34
N GLU A 44 10.93 7.97 -14.03
CA GLU A 44 11.17 6.82 -13.18
C GLU A 44 10.12 5.80 -13.60
N GLY A 45 10.60 4.71 -14.21
CA GLY A 45 9.79 3.71 -14.88
C GLY A 45 8.51 3.40 -14.10
N ILE A 46 7.36 3.61 -14.75
CA ILE A 46 6.06 3.31 -14.14
C ILE A 46 6.06 1.83 -13.89
N GLU A 47 6.21 1.45 -12.62
CA GLU A 47 6.19 0.07 -12.20
C GLU A 47 4.79 -0.50 -12.46
N GLU A 48 4.71 -1.47 -13.37
CA GLU A 48 3.44 -2.10 -13.71
C GLU A 48 3.10 -3.21 -12.71
N TYR A 49 1.86 -3.17 -12.21
CA TYR A 49 1.34 -4.20 -11.31
C TYR A 49 0.17 -4.95 -11.92
N ARG A 50 0.19 -6.26 -11.80
CA ARG A 50 -0.96 -7.13 -12.00
C ARG A 50 -1.84 -7.09 -10.76
N ILE A 51 -3.10 -6.71 -10.93
CA ILE A 51 -4.08 -6.72 -9.84
C ILE A 51 -4.71 -8.11 -9.78
N MET A 52 -4.69 -8.72 -8.59
CA MET A 52 -5.30 -10.02 -8.37
C MET A 52 -6.82 -9.94 -8.37
N ASP A 53 -7.46 -10.98 -8.90
CA ASP A 53 -8.91 -11.05 -9.07
C ASP A 53 -9.66 -11.26 -7.74
N SER A 54 -10.97 -11.03 -7.77
CA SER A 54 -11.84 -11.19 -6.61
C SER A 54 -11.84 -12.62 -6.06
N LYS A 55 -11.71 -13.63 -6.92
CA LYS A 55 -11.68 -15.05 -6.51
C LYS A 55 -10.46 -15.35 -5.65
N THR A 56 -9.31 -14.79 -6.00
CA THR A 56 -8.10 -14.88 -5.18
C THR A 56 -8.29 -14.20 -3.82
N LEU A 57 -8.86 -12.99 -3.79
CA LEU A 57 -9.16 -12.27 -2.56
C LEU A 57 -10.15 -13.04 -1.69
N ASP A 58 -11.21 -13.61 -2.26
CA ASP A 58 -12.20 -14.39 -1.52
C ASP A 58 -11.60 -15.64 -0.88
N ARG A 59 -10.71 -16.34 -1.61
CA ARG A 59 -9.98 -17.51 -1.08
C ARG A 59 -9.12 -17.13 0.12
N ILE A 60 -8.34 -16.06 0.03
CA ILE A 60 -7.50 -15.59 1.13
C ILE A 60 -8.35 -15.14 2.32
N ASN A 61 -9.43 -14.40 2.09
CA ASN A 61 -10.34 -13.97 3.13
C ASN A 61 -11.06 -15.14 3.82
N ALA A 62 -11.34 -16.22 3.12
CA ALA A 62 -11.84 -17.46 3.72
C ALA A 62 -10.80 -18.13 4.61
N LEU A 63 -9.54 -18.17 4.21
CA LEU A 63 -8.42 -18.69 5.02
C LEU A 63 -8.19 -17.84 6.26
N ILE A 64 -8.24 -16.52 6.17
CA ILE A 64 -8.13 -15.62 7.34
C ILE A 64 -9.15 -15.99 8.41
N LYS A 65 -10.40 -16.22 8.02
CA LYS A 65 -11.47 -16.62 8.94
C LYS A 65 -11.26 -18.04 9.51
N LYS A 66 -10.90 -18.97 8.63
CA LYS A 66 -10.72 -20.39 9.03
C LYS A 66 -9.57 -20.56 10.01
N GLU A 67 -8.43 -19.93 9.73
CA GLU A 67 -7.21 -20.04 10.54
C GLU A 67 -7.13 -18.97 11.65
N GLN A 68 -8.17 -18.12 11.78
CA GLN A 68 -8.26 -17.03 12.78
C GLN A 68 -7.05 -16.09 12.77
N LEU A 69 -6.57 -15.72 11.57
CA LEU A 69 -5.42 -14.86 11.42
C LEU A 69 -5.72 -13.44 11.92
N ASN A 70 -4.87 -12.94 12.80
CA ASN A 70 -5.07 -11.67 13.49
C ASN A 70 -3.95 -10.64 13.24
N THR A 71 -2.98 -10.97 12.41
CA THR A 71 -1.90 -10.05 12.03
C THR A 71 -1.74 -9.95 10.52
N PRO A 72 -1.46 -8.75 9.98
CA PRO A 72 -1.18 -8.57 8.54
C PRO A 72 -0.03 -9.45 8.04
N GLN A 73 1.00 -9.65 8.87
CA GLN A 73 2.15 -10.50 8.53
C GLN A 73 1.76 -11.97 8.34
N ALA A 74 0.92 -12.51 9.23
CA ALA A 74 0.46 -13.89 9.10
C ALA A 74 -0.38 -14.11 7.83
N ILE A 75 -1.16 -13.09 7.44
CA ILE A 75 -1.94 -13.11 6.20
C ILE A 75 -1.01 -13.12 4.98
N LEU A 76 0.02 -12.24 4.97
CA LEU A 76 1.00 -12.22 3.88
C LEU A 76 1.74 -13.55 3.78
N ASN A 77 2.15 -14.14 4.90
CA ASN A 77 2.87 -15.42 4.92
C ASN A 77 2.03 -16.60 4.38
N ILE A 78 0.69 -16.57 4.53
CA ILE A 78 -0.18 -17.59 3.90
C ILE A 78 -0.31 -17.38 2.39
N TYR A 79 -0.31 -16.13 1.95
CA TYR A 79 -0.38 -15.82 0.52
C TYR A 79 0.92 -16.10 -0.21
N ALA A 80 2.02 -15.66 0.37
CA ALA A 80 3.37 -15.77 -0.15
C ALA A 80 4.29 -16.24 0.99
N PRO A 81 4.33 -17.54 1.27
CA PRO A 81 5.25 -18.07 2.27
C PRO A 81 6.70 -17.86 1.84
N LYS A 82 7.56 -17.57 2.83
CA LYS A 82 9.00 -17.56 2.59
C LYS A 82 9.45 -18.97 2.20
N ASP A 83 10.20 -19.08 1.12
CA ASP A 83 10.87 -20.31 0.77
C ASP A 83 12.03 -20.57 1.75
N THR A 84 11.89 -21.58 2.60
CA THR A 84 12.88 -21.97 3.60
C THR A 84 13.81 -23.07 3.09
N GLU A 85 13.53 -23.64 1.93
CA GLU A 85 14.31 -24.69 1.29
C GLU A 85 15.16 -24.15 0.13
N ASN A 86 15.06 -22.84 -0.16
CA ASN A 86 15.86 -22.19 -1.18
C ASN A 86 17.36 -22.25 -0.83
N GLU A 87 18.13 -22.89 -1.70
CA GLU A 87 19.59 -23.09 -1.51
C GLU A 87 20.43 -21.94 -2.09
N ASN A 88 19.79 -20.93 -2.74
CA ASN A 88 20.51 -19.79 -3.27
C ASN A 88 20.99 -18.87 -2.14
N GLU A 89 22.30 -18.68 -2.02
CA GLU A 89 22.91 -17.83 -0.99
C GLU A 89 22.47 -16.37 -1.08
N ASP A 90 22.10 -15.91 -2.28
CA ASP A 90 21.64 -14.54 -2.55
C ASP A 90 20.12 -14.38 -2.40
N TYR A 91 19.38 -15.43 -2.04
CA TYR A 91 17.95 -15.36 -1.86
C TYR A 91 17.58 -14.36 -0.75
N SER A 92 16.64 -13.47 -1.05
CA SER A 92 16.11 -12.53 -0.08
C SER A 92 14.59 -12.52 -0.03
N TYR A 93 14.05 -12.31 1.15
CA TYR A 93 12.62 -12.18 1.43
C TYR A 93 12.41 -11.05 2.42
N GLU A 94 12.06 -9.88 1.92
CA GLU A 94 11.96 -8.66 2.71
C GLU A 94 10.52 -8.15 2.77
N VAL A 95 10.01 -7.96 3.99
CA VAL A 95 8.68 -7.41 4.22
C VAL A 95 8.78 -6.05 4.88
N THR A 96 8.23 -5.04 4.22
CA THR A 96 8.14 -3.67 4.73
C THR A 96 6.69 -3.28 4.94
N ARG A 97 6.38 -2.71 6.10
CA ARG A 97 5.10 -2.03 6.32
C ARG A 97 5.20 -0.59 5.80
N MET A 98 4.64 -0.33 4.62
CA MET A 98 4.73 0.98 3.96
C MET A 98 3.81 2.03 4.60
N LYS A 99 2.61 1.61 5.00
CA LYS A 99 1.62 2.48 5.64
C LYS A 99 0.77 1.68 6.61
N SER A 100 0.46 2.29 7.75
CA SER A 100 -0.50 1.76 8.71
C SER A 100 -1.23 2.93 9.33
N ASP A 101 -2.54 2.90 9.31
CA ASP A 101 -3.44 3.73 10.09
C ASP A 101 -4.31 2.81 10.97
N GLU A 102 -5.28 3.38 11.71
CA GLU A 102 -6.11 2.61 12.64
C GLU A 102 -6.84 1.43 11.98
N ASN A 103 -7.17 1.56 10.70
CA ASN A 103 -8.01 0.61 9.99
C ASN A 103 -7.36 -0.02 8.75
N THR A 104 -6.18 0.43 8.34
CA THR A 104 -5.54 -0.05 7.10
C THR A 104 -4.06 -0.33 7.30
N SER A 105 -3.61 -1.47 6.81
CA SER A 105 -2.20 -1.82 6.68
C SER A 105 -1.85 -2.05 5.22
N LEU A 106 -0.74 -1.46 4.77
CA LEU A 106 -0.15 -1.68 3.46
C LEU A 106 1.21 -2.34 3.63
N LEU A 107 1.33 -3.58 3.18
CA LEU A 107 2.57 -4.35 3.21
C LEU A 107 3.17 -4.45 1.82
N LEU A 108 4.48 -4.28 1.73
CA LEU A 108 5.29 -4.59 0.56
C LEU A 108 6.18 -5.78 0.90
N LEU A 109 6.06 -6.86 0.14
CA LEU A 109 7.04 -7.94 0.09
C LEU A 109 7.88 -7.76 -1.18
N ILE A 110 9.20 -7.86 -1.04
CA ILE A 110 10.14 -8.05 -2.14
C ILE A 110 10.84 -9.38 -1.89
N GLU A 111 10.77 -10.25 -2.87
CA GLU A 111 11.45 -11.54 -2.88
C GLU A 111 12.33 -11.60 -4.11
N ASP A 112 13.60 -11.88 -3.94
CA ASP A 112 14.61 -11.87 -5.01
C ASP A 112 15.46 -13.15 -4.98
N ASN A 113 16.02 -13.48 -6.13
CA ASN A 113 16.78 -14.71 -6.38
C ASN A 113 15.97 -15.97 -6.01
N ILE A 114 14.72 -15.97 -6.47
CA ILE A 114 13.78 -17.08 -6.30
C ILE A 114 14.30 -18.30 -7.05
N GLU A 115 14.22 -19.49 -6.44
CA GLU A 115 14.59 -20.76 -7.06
C GLU A 115 13.46 -21.24 -8.00
N ASP A 116 13.34 -20.55 -9.15
CA ASP A 116 12.35 -20.82 -10.20
C ASP A 116 13.05 -20.67 -11.58
N ASP A 117 12.63 -21.45 -12.55
CA ASP A 117 13.23 -21.48 -13.88
C ASP A 117 13.10 -20.18 -14.66
N SER A 118 12.09 -19.38 -14.37
CA SER A 118 11.74 -18.19 -15.13
C SER A 118 11.65 -16.93 -14.27
N LEU A 119 11.14 -17.05 -13.05
CA LEU A 119 10.90 -15.95 -12.14
C LEU A 119 12.13 -15.67 -11.27
N LYS A 120 12.79 -14.53 -11.51
CA LYS A 120 13.91 -14.08 -10.68
C LYS A 120 13.45 -13.41 -9.39
N ALA A 121 12.50 -12.47 -9.51
CA ALA A 121 12.03 -11.69 -8.37
C ALA A 121 10.55 -11.35 -8.49
N ARG A 122 9.90 -11.16 -7.34
CA ARG A 122 8.52 -10.65 -7.29
C ARG A 122 8.36 -9.58 -6.22
N LYS A 123 7.47 -8.64 -6.49
CA LYS A 123 6.93 -7.69 -5.51
C LYS A 123 5.47 -7.98 -5.27
N ILE A 124 5.06 -7.96 -4.02
CA ILE A 124 3.66 -8.08 -3.61
C ILE A 124 3.29 -6.88 -2.77
N LEU A 125 2.31 -6.12 -3.23
CA LEU A 125 1.73 -5.03 -2.48
C LEU A 125 0.35 -5.46 -2.00
N MET A 126 0.21 -5.66 -0.69
CA MET A 126 -1.02 -6.17 -0.07
C MET A 126 -1.64 -5.12 0.83
N ARG A 127 -2.90 -4.76 0.53
CA ARG A 127 -3.71 -3.87 1.35
C ARG A 127 -4.70 -4.68 2.18
N ILE A 128 -4.63 -4.49 3.50
CA ILE A 128 -5.45 -5.18 4.49
C ILE A 128 -6.21 -4.13 5.29
N GLU A 129 -7.53 -4.30 5.40
CA GLU A 129 -8.40 -3.49 6.23
C GLU A 129 -8.79 -4.24 7.49
N ASN A 130 -8.87 -3.50 8.60
CA ASN A 130 -9.42 -3.98 9.86
C ASN A 130 -10.81 -3.37 10.03
N LYS A 131 -11.84 -4.20 10.01
CA LYS A 131 -13.22 -3.80 10.27
C LYS A 131 -13.79 -4.68 11.37
N ASP A 132 -14.26 -4.05 12.45
CA ASP A 132 -14.86 -4.76 13.60
C ASP A 132 -13.93 -5.84 14.18
N ASN A 133 -12.62 -5.53 14.29
CA ASN A 133 -11.55 -6.45 14.71
C ASN A 133 -11.38 -7.68 13.79
N GLN A 134 -11.89 -7.62 12.57
CA GLN A 134 -11.65 -8.63 11.55
C GLN A 134 -10.76 -8.07 10.44
N LEU A 135 -9.64 -8.74 10.20
CA LEU A 135 -8.76 -8.42 9.09
C LEU A 135 -9.34 -8.96 7.78
N ARG A 136 -9.25 -8.16 6.73
CA ARG A 136 -9.67 -8.52 5.39
C ARG A 136 -8.70 -7.96 4.35
N VAL A 137 -8.24 -8.80 3.44
CA VAL A 137 -7.49 -8.37 2.26
C VAL A 137 -8.47 -7.76 1.26
N VAL A 138 -8.19 -6.53 0.85
CA VAL A 138 -9.03 -5.78 -0.09
C VAL A 138 -8.35 -5.56 -1.44
N GLN A 139 -7.02 -5.67 -1.50
CA GLN A 139 -6.26 -5.59 -2.73
C GLN A 139 -4.94 -6.34 -2.61
N ILE A 140 -4.57 -7.04 -3.68
CA ILE A 140 -3.23 -7.59 -3.89
C ILE A 140 -2.78 -7.14 -5.28
N LYS A 141 -1.57 -6.63 -5.35
CA LYS A 141 -0.90 -6.27 -6.60
C LYS A 141 0.44 -6.99 -6.66
N GLU A 142 0.79 -7.52 -7.82
CA GLU A 142 2.05 -8.22 -8.03
C GLU A 142 2.81 -7.66 -9.22
N SER A 143 4.12 -7.62 -9.11
CA SER A 143 5.04 -7.26 -10.17
C SER A 143 6.20 -8.24 -10.17
N TYR A 144 6.75 -8.54 -11.34
CA TYR A 144 7.70 -9.62 -11.54
C TYR A 144 8.94 -9.13 -12.28
N GLN A 145 10.08 -9.80 -12.03
CA GLN A 145 11.28 -9.75 -12.88
C GLN A 145 11.64 -11.18 -13.29
N CYS A 146 12.03 -11.35 -14.51
CA CYS A 146 12.39 -12.67 -15.06
C CYS A 146 13.89 -12.87 -15.05
N TRP A 147 14.34 -14.14 -15.01
CA TRP A 147 15.71 -14.47 -15.33
C TRP A 147 16.03 -14.06 -16.78
N GLU A 148 17.33 -13.86 -17.08
CA GLU A 148 17.77 -13.63 -18.47
C GLU A 148 17.22 -14.71 -19.39
N TRP A 149 16.74 -14.29 -20.58
CA TRP A 149 16.16 -15.16 -21.62
C TRP A 149 14.77 -15.76 -21.26
N ARG A 150 14.21 -15.39 -20.10
CA ARG A 150 12.90 -15.87 -19.64
C ARG A 150 11.82 -14.80 -19.67
N GLY A 151 12.16 -13.59 -20.12
CA GLY A 151 11.22 -12.47 -20.24
C GLY A 151 11.86 -11.11 -19.92
N HIS A 152 11.06 -10.22 -19.39
CA HIS A 152 11.47 -8.86 -19.06
C HIS A 152 12.37 -8.83 -17.82
N GLN A 153 13.35 -7.91 -17.84
CA GLN A 153 14.31 -7.70 -16.75
C GLN A 153 13.86 -6.58 -15.82
N ASP A 154 12.95 -5.71 -16.29
CA ASP A 154 12.32 -4.66 -15.50
C ASP A 154 11.10 -5.21 -14.76
N TRP A 155 10.63 -4.46 -13.76
CA TRP A 155 9.41 -4.81 -13.05
C TRP A 155 8.19 -4.68 -13.96
N SER A 156 7.39 -5.74 -14.07
CA SER A 156 6.25 -5.80 -14.97
C SER A 156 5.10 -6.63 -14.38
N SER A 157 3.88 -6.32 -14.84
CA SER A 157 2.66 -7.08 -14.54
C SER A 157 2.56 -8.41 -15.30
N VAL A 158 3.43 -8.64 -16.29
CA VAL A 158 3.45 -9.82 -17.13
C VAL A 158 4.21 -10.95 -16.43
N LEU A 159 3.69 -12.18 -16.52
CA LEU A 159 4.36 -13.38 -15.99
C LEU A 159 5.57 -13.76 -16.84
N CYS A 160 6.57 -14.35 -16.21
CA CYS A 160 7.74 -14.94 -16.86
C CYS A 160 7.36 -16.27 -17.58
N HIS A 161 8.17 -16.68 -18.57
CA HIS A 161 7.92 -17.87 -19.42
C HIS A 161 9.03 -18.89 -19.34
#